data_52c8aaa6be563f73bc342cb199f69a89
#
_entry.id   52c8aaa6be563f73bc342cb199f69a89
#
_cell.length_a   1.000
_cell.length_b   1.000
_cell.length_c   1.000
_cell.angle_alpha   90.00
_cell.angle_beta   90.00
_cell.angle_gamma   90.00
#
_symmetry.space_group_name_H-M   'P 1'
#
loop_
_entity.id
_entity.type
_entity.pdbx_description
1 polymer ?
#
loop_
_entity_poly.entity_id
_entity_poly.type
_entity_poly.pdbx_seq_one_letter_code
_entity_poly.pdbx_strand_id
1 'polypeptide(L)'
;MTQINPKPVPNAAAASPDAPTLRSMHGWLHTARFLTTAPQLEHLPALDVPEIAFVGRSNAGKSTSINTLTQQKRLAFASKTPGRTQAINLFALGKQGQTDAVLADLPGYGYAAVPQEAKLRWQRVMANYLVTRENLRGVVMLCDPRLGLTELDEALLEVCLLYTSDA
;
A
#
# COMPACT_ATOMS: atom_id res chain seq x y z
N MET A 1 1.52 38.62 22.19
CA MET A 1 2.10 37.27 22.17
C MET A 1 1.12 36.33 22.81
N THR A 2 0.30 35.64 22.01
CA THR A 2 -0.73 34.74 22.47
C THR A 2 -0.12 33.34 22.51
N GLN A 3 0.04 32.77 23.70
CA GLN A 3 0.52 31.41 23.87
C GLN A 3 -0.59 30.44 23.44
N ILE A 4 -0.32 29.65 22.40
CA ILE A 4 -1.18 28.55 21.99
C ILE A 4 -0.83 27.35 22.88
N ASN A 5 -1.73 27.05 23.82
CA ASN A 5 -1.61 25.89 24.68
C ASN A 5 -2.02 24.64 23.86
N PRO A 6 -1.15 23.62 23.68
CA PRO A 6 -1.53 22.44 22.91
C PRO A 6 -2.61 21.67 23.67
N LYS A 7 -3.69 21.31 22.95
CA LYS A 7 -4.71 20.41 23.50
C LYS A 7 -4.09 19.06 23.92
N PRO A 8 -4.48 18.48 25.05
CA PRO A 8 -3.99 17.17 25.44
C PRO A 8 -4.38 16.13 24.41
N VAL A 9 -3.39 15.34 23.97
CA VAL A 9 -3.57 14.17 23.11
C VAL A 9 -4.49 13.20 23.85
N PRO A 10 -5.55 12.67 23.23
CA PRO A 10 -6.42 11.70 23.89
C PRO A 10 -5.59 10.50 24.30
N ASN A 11 -5.72 10.15 25.57
CA ASN A 11 -5.05 9.02 26.21
C ASN A 11 -5.29 7.76 25.37
N ALA A 12 -4.23 7.01 25.06
CA ALA A 12 -4.34 5.76 24.34
C ALA A 12 -5.36 4.88 25.06
N ALA A 13 -6.46 4.57 24.37
CA ALA A 13 -7.49 3.67 24.88
C ALA A 13 -6.81 2.40 25.37
N ALA A 14 -7.13 1.97 26.59
CA ALA A 14 -6.62 0.75 27.18
C ALA A 14 -6.86 -0.39 26.18
N ALA A 15 -5.79 -1.06 25.75
CA ALA A 15 -5.87 -2.15 24.79
C ALA A 15 -6.84 -3.21 25.34
N SER A 16 -7.82 -3.60 24.52
CA SER A 16 -8.71 -4.72 24.83
C SER A 16 -7.87 -5.93 25.19
N PRO A 17 -8.26 -6.75 26.20
CA PRO A 17 -7.51 -7.94 26.62
C PRO A 17 -7.27 -8.95 25.47
N ASP A 18 -8.06 -8.86 24.39
CA ASP A 18 -7.94 -9.69 23.19
C ASP A 18 -7.12 -9.04 22.07
N ALA A 19 -6.50 -7.87 22.29
CA ALA A 19 -5.69 -7.22 21.27
C ALA A 19 -4.46 -8.09 20.93
N PRO A 20 -4.20 -8.35 19.63
CA PRO A 20 -3.06 -9.18 19.24
C PRO A 20 -1.75 -8.54 19.69
N THR A 21 -0.85 -9.35 20.24
CA THR A 21 0.48 -8.89 20.63
C THR A 21 1.34 -8.60 19.39
N LEU A 22 2.32 -7.70 19.49
CA LEU A 22 3.27 -7.43 18.40
C LEU A 22 3.92 -8.71 17.88
N ARG A 23 4.23 -9.67 18.76
CA ARG A 23 4.81 -10.96 18.39
C ARG A 23 3.85 -11.82 17.55
N SER A 24 2.56 -11.84 17.92
CA SER A 24 1.55 -12.58 17.14
C SER A 24 1.26 -11.92 15.80
N MET A 25 1.28 -10.59 15.73
CA MET A 25 1.13 -9.82 14.49
C MET A 25 2.31 -10.07 13.54
N HIS A 26 3.56 -10.05 14.02
CA HIS A 26 4.72 -10.40 13.21
C HIS A 26 4.62 -11.83 12.67
N GLY A 27 4.28 -12.81 13.54
CA GLY A 27 4.10 -14.18 13.11
C GLY A 27 3.03 -14.35 12.03
N TRP A 28 1.98 -13.52 12.07
CA TRP A 28 0.93 -13.52 11.04
C TRP A 28 1.43 -12.91 9.72
N LEU A 29 2.20 -11.81 9.75
CA LEU A 29 2.80 -11.23 8.55
C LEU A 29 3.75 -12.21 7.82
N HIS A 30 4.41 -13.12 8.54
CA HIS A 30 5.29 -14.14 7.96
C HIS A 30 4.52 -15.21 7.16
N THR A 31 3.20 -15.28 7.29
CA THR A 31 2.37 -16.20 6.50
C THR A 31 2.15 -15.72 5.06
N ALA A 32 2.66 -14.53 4.72
CA ALA A 32 2.48 -13.93 3.40
C ALA A 32 2.94 -14.86 2.28
N ARG A 33 2.10 -15.02 1.27
CA ARG A 33 2.39 -15.81 0.07
C ARG A 33 1.90 -15.09 -1.17
N PHE A 34 2.58 -15.29 -2.28
CA PHE A 34 2.13 -14.75 -3.55
C PHE A 34 0.73 -15.27 -3.89
N LEU A 35 -0.18 -14.37 -4.24
CA LEU A 35 -1.54 -14.71 -4.64
C LEU A 35 -1.71 -14.63 -6.15
N THR A 36 -1.50 -13.45 -6.73
CA THR A 36 -1.64 -13.23 -8.18
C THR A 36 -0.97 -11.93 -8.62
N THR A 37 -0.83 -11.79 -9.93
CA THR A 37 -0.44 -10.54 -10.61
C THR A 37 -1.57 -10.10 -11.53
N ALA A 38 -2.03 -8.86 -11.38
CA ALA A 38 -3.07 -8.26 -12.19
C ALA A 38 -2.50 -7.13 -13.06
N PRO A 39 -2.37 -7.32 -14.38
CA PRO A 39 -1.93 -6.28 -15.31
C PRO A 39 -2.95 -5.16 -15.48
N GLN A 40 -4.22 -5.41 -15.18
CA GLN A 40 -5.35 -4.48 -15.26
C GLN A 40 -6.26 -4.67 -14.05
N LEU A 41 -7.06 -3.66 -13.72
CA LEU A 41 -7.95 -3.71 -12.54
C LEU A 41 -8.99 -4.82 -12.61
N GLU A 42 -9.52 -5.09 -13.80
CA GLU A 42 -10.48 -6.16 -14.08
C GLU A 42 -9.93 -7.58 -13.86
N HIS A 43 -8.61 -7.71 -13.79
CA HIS A 43 -7.95 -8.99 -13.45
C HIS A 43 -7.76 -9.19 -11.94
N LEU A 44 -8.12 -8.19 -11.14
CA LEU A 44 -8.07 -8.32 -9.68
C LEU A 44 -9.20 -9.26 -9.22
N PRO A 45 -8.89 -10.25 -8.38
CA PRO A 45 -9.93 -11.10 -7.82
C PRO A 45 -10.86 -10.31 -6.91
N ALA A 46 -12.15 -10.63 -6.94
CA ALA A 46 -13.09 -10.17 -5.93
C ALA A 46 -12.78 -10.91 -4.63
N LEU A 47 -12.40 -10.17 -3.59
CA LEU A 47 -12.03 -10.70 -2.29
C LEU A 47 -12.82 -9.98 -1.20
N ASP A 48 -13.36 -10.75 -0.27
CA ASP A 48 -14.10 -10.24 0.89
C ASP A 48 -13.22 -10.18 2.16
N VAL A 49 -11.93 -9.91 1.96
CA VAL A 49 -10.96 -9.78 3.05
C VAL A 49 -10.27 -8.42 2.96
N PRO A 50 -9.87 -7.83 4.10
CA PRO A 50 -9.22 -6.52 4.11
C PRO A 50 -7.94 -6.51 3.26
N GLU A 51 -7.74 -5.41 2.55
CA GLU A 51 -6.58 -5.18 1.70
C GLU A 51 -5.82 -3.92 2.12
N ILE A 52 -4.49 -4.02 2.18
CA ILE A 52 -3.59 -2.89 2.43
C ILE A 52 -2.72 -2.69 1.19
N ALA A 53 -2.79 -1.52 0.61
CA ALA A 53 -2.03 -1.18 -0.59
C ALA A 53 -0.72 -0.47 -0.25
N PHE A 54 0.37 -0.88 -0.91
CA PHE A 54 1.66 -0.21 -0.87
C PHE A 54 1.82 0.63 -2.13
N VAL A 55 1.95 1.93 -1.93
CA VAL A 55 2.12 2.92 -2.99
C VAL A 55 3.41 3.70 -2.80
N GLY A 56 3.89 4.35 -3.84
CA GLY A 56 5.08 5.18 -3.77
C GLY A 56 5.83 5.20 -5.10
N ARG A 57 6.76 6.12 -5.21
CA ARG A 57 7.58 6.29 -6.40
C ARG A 57 8.37 5.01 -6.73
N SER A 58 8.75 4.90 -7.99
CA SER A 58 9.69 3.86 -8.40
C SER A 58 10.97 3.98 -7.57
N ASN A 59 11.45 2.85 -7.05
CA ASN A 59 12.61 2.75 -6.16
C ASN A 59 12.45 3.40 -4.76
N ALA A 60 11.24 3.76 -4.32
CA ALA A 60 10.98 4.24 -2.96
C ALA A 60 11.09 3.14 -1.90
N GLY A 61 11.27 1.89 -2.30
CA GLY A 61 11.48 0.77 -1.38
C GLY A 61 10.23 -0.09 -1.10
N LYS A 62 9.13 0.03 -1.85
CA LYS A 62 7.89 -0.74 -1.63
C LYS A 62 8.12 -2.24 -1.48
N SER A 63 8.67 -2.88 -2.49
CA SER A 63 8.94 -4.33 -2.47
C SER A 63 9.92 -4.73 -1.37
N THR A 64 10.89 -3.86 -1.05
CA THR A 64 11.80 -4.06 0.08
C THR A 64 11.07 -4.02 1.41
N SER A 65 10.16 -3.05 1.59
CA SER A 65 9.33 -2.93 2.80
C SER A 65 8.43 -4.14 2.98
N ILE A 66 7.75 -4.58 1.92
CA ILE A 66 6.93 -5.80 1.95
C ILE A 66 7.79 -7.01 2.36
N ASN A 67 8.94 -7.21 1.71
CA ASN A 67 9.84 -8.31 2.02
C ASN A 67 10.34 -8.27 3.46
N THR A 68 10.63 -7.07 3.99
CA THR A 68 11.10 -6.89 5.37
C THR A 68 9.98 -7.19 6.38
N LEU A 69 8.77 -6.65 6.15
CA LEU A 69 7.61 -6.89 7.02
C LEU A 69 7.23 -8.36 7.08
N THR A 70 7.29 -9.04 5.94
CA THR A 70 6.95 -10.46 5.83
C THR A 70 8.13 -11.39 6.17
N GLN A 71 9.33 -10.84 6.40
CA GLN A 71 10.59 -11.57 6.59
C GLN A 71 10.91 -12.55 5.45
N GLN A 72 10.50 -12.22 4.25
CA GLN A 72 10.74 -13.03 3.05
C GLN A 72 11.61 -12.26 2.06
N LYS A 73 12.77 -12.82 1.71
CA LYS A 73 13.76 -12.12 0.85
C LYS A 73 13.32 -11.91 -0.60
N ARG A 74 12.32 -12.65 -1.08
CA ARG A 74 11.92 -12.69 -2.50
C ARG A 74 10.40 -12.84 -2.70
N LEU A 75 9.60 -12.35 -1.79
CA LEU A 75 8.13 -12.36 -1.96
C LEU A 75 7.72 -11.32 -3.00
N ALA A 76 8.12 -10.08 -2.79
CA ALA A 76 7.90 -8.98 -3.73
C ALA A 76 9.18 -8.69 -4.53
N PHE A 77 9.04 -8.51 -5.84
CA PHE A 77 10.17 -8.24 -6.73
C PHE A 77 10.11 -6.81 -7.24
N ALA A 78 11.15 -6.02 -6.95
CA ALA A 78 11.35 -4.75 -7.62
C ALA A 78 11.74 -5.00 -9.08
N SER A 79 10.90 -4.59 -10.02
CA SER A 79 11.30 -4.58 -11.43
C SER A 79 12.37 -3.51 -11.62
N LYS A 80 13.58 -3.93 -12.05
CA LYS A 80 14.67 -3.01 -12.37
C LYS A 80 14.57 -2.41 -13.78
N THR A 81 13.62 -2.87 -14.59
CA THR A 81 13.48 -2.47 -15.98
C THR A 81 12.40 -1.40 -16.11
N PRO A 82 12.76 -0.17 -16.53
CA PRO A 82 11.79 0.89 -16.85
C PRO A 82 10.85 0.45 -17.99
N GLY A 83 9.55 0.75 -17.86
CA GLY A 83 8.58 0.51 -18.94
C GLY A 83 8.05 -0.91 -19.06
N ARG A 84 8.47 -1.85 -18.21
CA ARG A 84 7.82 -3.16 -18.14
C ARG A 84 6.43 -3.02 -17.53
N THR A 85 5.47 -3.81 -18.02
CA THR A 85 4.06 -3.82 -17.61
C THR A 85 3.94 -3.65 -16.10
N GLN A 86 3.34 -2.53 -15.71
CA GLN A 86 3.17 -2.15 -14.32
C GLN A 86 1.93 -2.89 -13.82
N ALA A 87 2.12 -4.10 -13.33
CA ALA A 87 1.05 -4.91 -12.78
C ALA A 87 0.95 -4.73 -11.26
N ILE A 88 -0.25 -4.92 -10.74
CA ILE A 88 -0.52 -4.99 -9.30
C ILE A 88 -0.23 -6.42 -8.85
N ASN A 89 0.61 -6.58 -7.84
CA ASN A 89 0.89 -7.88 -7.25
C ASN A 89 0.15 -8.01 -5.92
N LEU A 90 -0.57 -9.10 -5.73
CA LEU A 90 -1.28 -9.39 -4.50
C LEU A 90 -0.58 -10.52 -3.74
N PHE A 91 -0.48 -10.33 -2.41
CA PHE A 91 0.07 -11.30 -1.47
C PHE A 91 -0.97 -11.60 -0.39
N ALA A 92 -1.35 -12.87 -0.26
CA ALA A 92 -2.30 -13.31 0.75
C ALA A 92 -1.60 -13.52 2.09
N LEU A 93 -2.26 -13.09 3.16
CA LEU A 93 -1.89 -13.33 4.56
C LEU A 93 -2.91 -14.27 5.18
N GLY A 94 -2.46 -15.23 5.97
CA GLY A 94 -3.33 -16.17 6.69
C GLY A 94 -2.66 -17.51 6.89
N LYS A 95 -3.04 -18.19 7.97
CA LYS A 95 -2.51 -19.49 8.36
C LYS A 95 -3.23 -20.62 7.60
N GLN A 96 -2.57 -21.77 7.47
CA GLN A 96 -3.16 -23.00 6.94
C GLN A 96 -3.81 -22.85 5.54
N GLY A 97 -3.28 -21.96 4.70
CA GLY A 97 -3.81 -21.75 3.36
C GLY A 97 -5.04 -20.84 3.28
N GLN A 98 -5.58 -20.40 4.43
CA GLN A 98 -6.64 -19.38 4.47
C GLN A 98 -6.10 -18.03 4.05
N THR A 99 -6.99 -17.15 3.61
CA THR A 99 -6.66 -15.76 3.31
C THR A 99 -7.49 -14.88 4.23
N ASP A 100 -6.81 -14.26 5.20
CA ASP A 100 -7.42 -13.37 6.20
C ASP A 100 -7.30 -11.90 5.79
N ALA A 101 -6.29 -11.58 5.00
CA ALA A 101 -6.04 -10.26 4.44
C ALA A 101 -5.13 -10.34 3.22
N VAL A 102 -4.99 -9.21 2.52
CA VAL A 102 -4.14 -9.09 1.33
C VAL A 102 -3.25 -7.86 1.43
N LEU A 103 -1.99 -8.00 1.01
CA LEU A 103 -1.11 -6.88 0.69
C LEU A 103 -1.09 -6.70 -0.83
N ALA A 104 -1.25 -5.47 -1.29
CA ALA A 104 -1.16 -5.12 -2.71
C ALA A 104 0.10 -4.27 -2.94
N ASP A 105 1.02 -4.75 -3.78
CA ASP A 105 2.17 -3.97 -4.26
C ASP A 105 1.78 -3.30 -5.58
N LEU A 106 1.54 -2.00 -5.52
CA LEU A 106 1.12 -1.22 -6.66
C LEU A 106 2.34 -0.74 -7.47
N PRO A 107 2.17 -0.53 -8.78
CA PRO A 107 3.23 -0.02 -9.63
C PRO A 107 3.82 1.29 -9.10
N GLY A 108 5.14 1.41 -9.12
CA GLY A 108 5.81 2.66 -8.74
C GLY A 108 5.62 3.77 -9.78
N TYR A 109 5.41 5.00 -9.32
CA TYR A 109 5.25 6.18 -10.18
C TYR A 109 6.52 7.06 -10.25
N GLY A 110 6.46 8.14 -11.03
CA GLY A 110 7.50 9.16 -11.07
C GLY A 110 8.79 8.75 -11.79
N TYR A 111 8.73 7.80 -12.68
CA TYR A 111 9.90 7.45 -13.51
C TYR A 111 10.11 8.52 -14.60
N ALA A 112 11.27 9.17 -14.61
CA ALA A 112 11.57 10.28 -15.53
C ALA A 112 11.55 9.85 -17.01
N ALA A 113 11.98 8.62 -17.30
CA ALA A 113 12.10 8.09 -18.66
C ALA A 113 10.79 7.52 -19.25
N VAL A 114 9.66 7.65 -18.55
CA VAL A 114 8.38 7.13 -19.04
C VAL A 114 7.63 8.22 -19.82
N PRO A 115 7.09 7.90 -21.03
CA PRO A 115 6.27 8.84 -21.80
C PRO A 115 5.10 9.42 -21.00
N GLN A 116 4.70 10.66 -21.31
CA GLN A 116 3.63 11.37 -20.60
C GLN A 116 2.30 10.59 -20.60
N GLU A 117 1.97 9.95 -21.71
CA GLU A 117 0.76 9.12 -21.83
C GLU A 117 0.75 7.95 -20.85
N ALA A 118 1.90 7.30 -20.65
CA ALA A 118 2.03 6.21 -19.70
C ALA A 118 1.90 6.70 -18.25
N LYS A 119 2.36 7.93 -17.93
CA LYS A 119 2.16 8.56 -16.63
C LYS A 119 0.68 8.84 -16.37
N LEU A 120 -0.03 9.40 -17.33
CA LEU A 120 -1.48 9.68 -17.22
C LEU A 120 -2.29 8.39 -17.10
N ARG A 121 -1.95 7.36 -17.88
CA ARG A 121 -2.58 6.06 -17.78
C ARG A 121 -2.39 5.46 -16.38
N TRP A 122 -1.19 5.53 -15.85
CA TRP A 122 -0.88 5.05 -14.52
C TRP A 122 -1.69 5.78 -13.44
N GLN A 123 -1.77 7.12 -13.51
CA GLN A 123 -2.57 7.93 -12.58
C GLN A 123 -4.05 7.52 -12.59
N ARG A 124 -4.62 7.28 -13.77
CA ARG A 124 -6.00 6.80 -13.89
C ARG A 124 -6.20 5.42 -13.27
N VAL A 125 -5.28 4.50 -13.51
CA VAL A 125 -5.35 3.15 -12.91
C VAL A 125 -5.26 3.23 -11.39
N MET A 126 -4.39 4.07 -10.85
CA MET A 126 -4.24 4.27 -9.41
C MET A 126 -5.48 4.89 -8.78
N ALA A 127 -5.98 5.97 -9.38
CA ALA A 127 -7.20 6.63 -8.90
C ALA A 127 -8.38 5.65 -8.91
N ASN A 128 -8.59 4.94 -10.02
CA ASN A 128 -9.65 3.95 -10.12
C ASN A 128 -9.48 2.83 -9.07
N TYR A 129 -8.26 2.31 -8.88
CA TYR A 129 -8.02 1.29 -7.86
C TYR A 129 -8.43 1.79 -6.47
N LEU A 130 -7.97 2.98 -6.06
CA LEU A 130 -8.25 3.54 -4.74
C LEU A 130 -9.74 3.79 -4.51
N VAL A 131 -10.48 4.17 -5.57
CA VAL A 131 -11.91 4.49 -5.50
C VAL A 131 -12.79 3.25 -5.57
N THR A 132 -12.42 2.27 -6.41
CA THR A 132 -13.32 1.13 -6.72
C THR A 132 -13.00 -0.14 -5.94
N ARG A 133 -11.86 -0.19 -5.22
CA ARG A 133 -11.45 -1.37 -4.47
C ARG A 133 -12.18 -1.43 -3.13
N GLU A 134 -13.34 -2.09 -3.09
CA GLU A 134 -14.25 -2.13 -1.93
C GLU A 134 -13.63 -2.72 -0.66
N ASN A 135 -12.71 -3.67 -0.78
CA ASN A 135 -12.04 -4.30 0.34
C ASN A 135 -10.74 -3.58 0.78
N LEU A 136 -10.38 -2.45 0.15
CA LEU A 136 -9.24 -1.63 0.58
C LEU A 136 -9.53 -0.97 1.93
N ARG A 137 -8.64 -1.18 2.91
CA ARG A 137 -8.76 -0.64 4.28
C ARG A 137 -7.65 0.32 4.66
N GLY A 138 -6.60 0.38 3.85
CA GLY A 138 -5.50 1.30 4.13
C GLY A 138 -4.49 1.36 3.01
N VAL A 139 -3.74 2.46 3.00
CA VAL A 139 -2.68 2.73 2.04
C VAL A 139 -1.40 3.07 2.79
N VAL A 140 -0.33 2.35 2.50
CA VAL A 140 1.01 2.62 2.99
C VAL A 140 1.78 3.33 1.89
N MET A 141 2.00 4.62 2.04
CA MET A 141 2.76 5.43 1.09
C MET A 141 4.23 5.46 1.49
N LEU A 142 5.10 5.08 0.55
CA LEU A 142 6.55 5.16 0.73
C LEU A 142 7.10 6.36 -0.05
N CYS A 143 7.67 7.30 0.70
CA CYS A 143 8.32 8.50 0.16
C CYS A 143 9.84 8.40 0.31
N ASP A 144 10.58 8.94 -0.65
CA ASP A 144 12.03 9.04 -0.54
C ASP A 144 12.37 10.26 0.33
N PRO A 145 12.99 10.08 1.51
CA PRO A 145 13.27 11.19 2.43
C PRO A 145 14.21 12.25 1.85
N ARG A 146 14.96 11.91 0.79
CA ARG A 146 15.84 12.86 0.10
C ARG A 146 15.10 13.83 -0.79
N LEU A 147 13.92 13.48 -1.24
CA LEU A 147 13.10 14.25 -2.17
C LEU A 147 11.90 14.93 -1.47
N GLY A 148 11.55 14.50 -0.27
CA GLY A 148 10.33 14.89 0.41
C GLY A 148 9.08 14.40 -0.32
N LEU A 149 7.94 15.00 -0.03
CA LEU A 149 6.69 14.81 -0.78
C LEU A 149 6.79 15.53 -2.12
N THR A 150 6.41 14.83 -3.18
CA THR A 150 6.32 15.41 -4.52
C THR A 150 4.87 15.70 -4.86
N GLU A 151 4.62 16.53 -5.89
CA GLU A 151 3.26 16.83 -6.38
C GLU A 151 2.41 15.57 -6.63
N LEU A 152 3.05 14.47 -7.09
CA LEU A 152 2.35 13.19 -7.29
C LEU A 152 2.02 12.50 -5.97
N ASP A 153 2.87 12.63 -4.96
CA ASP A 153 2.60 12.10 -3.62
C ASP A 153 1.45 12.87 -2.97
N GLU A 154 1.45 14.20 -3.10
CA GLU A 154 0.39 15.07 -2.59
C GLU A 154 -0.96 14.79 -3.26
N ALA A 155 -0.99 14.70 -4.60
CA ALA A 155 -2.20 14.37 -5.34
C ALA A 155 -2.75 12.99 -4.95
N LEU A 156 -1.89 12.01 -4.67
CA LEU A 156 -2.31 10.70 -4.21
C LEU A 156 -2.89 10.74 -2.80
N LEU A 157 -2.29 11.53 -1.91
CA LEU A 157 -2.80 11.75 -0.55
C LEU A 157 -4.17 12.42 -0.57
N GLU A 158 -4.38 13.42 -1.41
CA GLU A 158 -5.68 14.07 -1.58
C GLU A 158 -6.76 13.07 -2.00
N VAL A 159 -6.47 12.22 -2.98
CA VAL A 159 -7.40 11.16 -3.40
C VAL A 159 -7.70 10.21 -2.22
N CYS A 160 -6.68 9.75 -1.50
CA CYS A 160 -6.89 8.88 -0.34
C CYS A 160 -7.76 9.55 0.73
N LEU A 161 -7.53 10.82 1.05
CA LEU A 161 -8.26 11.56 2.08
C LEU A 161 -9.73 11.80 1.70
N LEU A 162 -10.01 12.12 0.43
CA LEU A 162 -11.37 12.32 -0.06
C LEU A 162 -12.24 11.06 0.09
N TYR A 163 -11.65 9.88 -0.11
CA TYR A 163 -12.38 8.61 -0.06
C TYR A 163 -12.34 7.88 1.30
N THR A 164 -11.55 8.38 2.26
CA THR A 164 -11.53 7.83 3.63
C THR A 164 -12.33 8.66 4.63
N SER A 165 -12.80 9.85 4.23
CA SER A 165 -13.56 10.76 5.11
C SER A 165 -15.03 10.36 5.30
N ASP A 166 -15.54 9.45 4.49
CA ASP A 166 -16.95 9.01 4.50
C ASP A 166 -17.15 7.56 5.02
N ALA A 167 -16.13 7.01 5.71
CA ALA A 167 -16.18 5.65 6.26
C ALA A 167 -16.30 5.64 7.79
#